data_002e00d468ffdf9fb7fb6bae9408e517
#
_entry.id   002e00d468ffdf9fb7fb6bae9408e517
#
_cell.length_a   1.000
_cell.length_b   1.000
_cell.length_c   1.000
_cell.angle_alpha   90.00
_cell.angle_beta   90.00
_cell.angle_gamma   90.00
#
_symmetry.space_group_name_H-M   'P 1'
#
loop_
_entity.id
_entity.type
_entity.pdbx_description
1 polymer ?
#
loop_
_entity_poly.entity_id
_entity_poly.type
_entity_poly.pdbx_seq_one_letter_code
_entity_poly.pdbx_strand_id
1 'polypeptide(L)'
;MLANGSNVSIEDICNLLTPARRDMALAVIELYKRIKERKNNYKRITSSADVYEVMLPYMADLKVEECWVIFLNQAARIIRKQRISVGGLASTQVDVRVILHEALSCNATSMILCHNHPSGNFQPSKDDDR
;
A
#
# COMPACT_ATOMS: atom_id res chain seq x y z
N MET A 1 -9.15 -6.94 26.44
CA MET A 1 -9.95 -5.78 26.04
C MET A 1 -9.03 -4.76 25.41
N LEU A 2 -9.21 -4.46 24.14
CA LEU A 2 -8.44 -3.43 23.47
C LEU A 2 -8.87 -2.08 24.03
N ALA A 3 -7.91 -1.31 24.55
CA ALA A 3 -8.21 0.01 25.09
C ALA A 3 -8.73 0.92 23.97
N ASN A 4 -9.79 1.67 24.25
CA ASN A 4 -10.36 2.62 23.31
C ASN A 4 -9.30 3.64 22.86
N GLY A 5 -9.08 3.73 21.55
CA GLY A 5 -8.19 4.71 20.93
C GLY A 5 -6.70 4.43 21.04
N SER A 6 -6.29 3.25 21.50
CA SER A 6 -4.89 2.86 21.43
C SER A 6 -4.51 2.41 20.02
N ASN A 7 -3.47 3.02 19.46
CA ASN A 7 -2.85 2.58 18.21
C ASN A 7 -2.07 1.28 18.45
N VAL A 8 -2.79 0.17 18.58
CA VAL A 8 -2.19 -1.15 18.69
C VAL A 8 -1.92 -1.67 17.28
N SER A 9 -0.66 -1.90 16.95
CA SER A 9 -0.30 -2.47 15.67
C SER A 9 -0.67 -3.96 15.61
N ILE A 10 -0.85 -4.48 14.40
CA ILE A 10 -1.04 -5.93 14.16
C ILE A 10 0.13 -6.72 14.75
N GLU A 11 1.35 -6.20 14.63
CA GLU A 11 2.55 -6.80 15.20
C GLU A 11 2.48 -6.92 16.73
N ASP A 12 2.01 -5.88 17.39
CA ASP A 12 1.84 -5.89 18.86
C ASP A 12 0.83 -6.95 19.30
N ILE A 13 -0.27 -7.10 18.59
CA ILE A 13 -1.27 -8.14 18.83
C ILE A 13 -0.67 -9.52 18.61
N CYS A 14 0.05 -9.72 17.52
CA CYS A 14 0.71 -11.00 17.21
C CYS A 14 1.75 -11.40 18.27
N ASN A 15 2.46 -10.43 18.84
CA ASN A 15 3.46 -10.68 19.88
C ASN A 15 2.85 -11.12 21.21
N LEU A 16 1.57 -10.86 21.45
CA LEU A 16 0.83 -11.31 22.62
C LEU A 16 0.31 -12.74 22.50
N LEU A 17 0.36 -13.32 21.31
CA LEU A 17 -0.17 -14.66 21.03
C LEU A 17 0.91 -15.73 21.17
N THR A 18 0.47 -16.96 21.49
CA THR A 18 1.34 -18.15 21.40
C THR A 18 1.81 -18.35 19.95
N PRO A 19 2.96 -19.02 19.69
CA PRO A 19 3.45 -19.22 18.33
C PRO A 19 2.43 -19.88 17.39
N ALA A 20 1.70 -20.88 17.83
CA ALA A 20 0.67 -21.54 17.03
C ALA A 20 -0.50 -20.61 16.69
N ARG A 21 -0.96 -19.83 17.66
CA ARG A 21 -2.03 -18.85 17.45
C ARG A 21 -1.55 -17.67 16.60
N ARG A 22 -0.29 -17.28 16.75
CA ARG A 22 0.32 -16.25 15.91
C ARG A 22 0.31 -16.66 14.44
N ASP A 23 0.72 -17.89 14.12
CA ASP A 23 0.72 -18.41 12.76
C ASP A 23 -0.68 -18.41 12.15
N MET A 24 -1.69 -18.83 12.92
CA MET A 24 -3.08 -18.79 12.51
C MET A 24 -3.56 -17.35 12.27
N ALA A 25 -3.26 -16.43 13.17
CA ALA A 25 -3.62 -15.02 13.04
C ALA A 25 -2.98 -14.38 11.79
N LEU A 26 -1.71 -14.66 11.54
CA LEU A 26 -1.01 -14.19 10.34
C LEU A 26 -1.61 -14.77 9.07
N ALA A 27 -2.00 -16.04 9.06
CA ALA A 27 -2.67 -16.66 7.93
C ALA A 27 -4.03 -16.01 7.64
N VAL A 28 -4.82 -15.69 8.67
CA VAL A 28 -6.10 -14.99 8.52
C VAL A 28 -5.91 -13.58 7.98
N ILE A 29 -4.93 -12.86 8.50
CA ILE A 29 -4.58 -11.50 8.02
C ILE A 29 -4.16 -11.55 6.55
N GLU A 30 -3.32 -12.50 6.17
CA GLU A 30 -2.88 -12.66 4.77
C GLU A 30 -4.06 -12.97 3.85
N LEU A 31 -4.95 -13.87 4.26
CA LEU A 31 -6.17 -14.21 3.51
C LEU A 31 -7.06 -12.97 3.33
N TYR A 32 -7.26 -12.20 4.40
CA TYR A 32 -8.03 -10.96 4.35
C TYR A 32 -7.44 -9.95 3.35
N LYS A 33 -6.11 -9.78 3.38
CA LYS A 33 -5.41 -8.90 2.44
C LYS A 33 -5.64 -9.35 1.00
N ARG A 34 -5.52 -10.64 0.71
CA ARG A 34 -5.75 -11.20 -0.62
C ARG A 34 -7.18 -11.00 -1.11
N ILE A 35 -8.17 -11.17 -0.23
CA ILE A 35 -9.57 -10.92 -0.57
C ILE A 35 -9.80 -9.44 -0.88
N LYS A 36 -9.26 -8.54 -0.07
CA LYS A 36 -9.33 -7.09 -0.30
C LYS A 36 -8.64 -6.70 -1.61
N GLU A 37 -7.46 -7.23 -1.86
CA GLU A 37 -6.73 -7.00 -3.09
C GLU A 37 -7.53 -7.42 -4.32
N ARG A 38 -8.15 -8.58 -4.27
CA ARG A 38 -8.99 -9.09 -5.34
C ARG A 38 -10.17 -8.17 -5.63
N LYS A 39 -10.84 -7.67 -4.61
CA LYS A 39 -11.93 -6.70 -4.75
C LYS A 39 -11.42 -5.39 -5.34
N ASN A 40 -10.29 -4.92 -4.89
CA ASN A 40 -9.70 -3.65 -5.33
C ASN A 40 -9.22 -3.68 -6.78
N ASN A 41 -8.79 -4.84 -7.28
CA ASN A 41 -8.35 -4.98 -8.67
C ASN A 41 -9.46 -4.76 -9.71
N TYR A 42 -10.71 -4.84 -9.29
CA TYR A 42 -11.87 -4.53 -10.15
C TYR A 42 -12.35 -3.10 -9.99
N LYS A 43 -11.83 -2.37 -9.00
CA LYS A 43 -12.25 -1.01 -8.72
C LYS A 43 -11.62 -0.04 -9.71
N ARG A 44 -12.45 0.86 -10.22
CA ARG A 44 -11.99 1.99 -11.00
C ARG A 44 -11.50 3.10 -10.07
N ILE A 45 -10.33 3.63 -10.34
CA ILE A 45 -9.77 4.75 -9.60
C ILE A 45 -10.25 6.05 -10.22
N THR A 46 -11.03 6.80 -9.47
CA THR A 46 -11.60 8.08 -9.91
C THR A 46 -11.16 9.26 -9.04
N SER A 47 -10.61 8.97 -7.86
CA SER A 47 -10.22 10.00 -6.90
C SER A 47 -9.07 9.52 -6.01
N SER A 48 -8.46 10.46 -5.30
CA SER A 48 -7.44 10.14 -4.28
C SER A 48 -7.99 9.30 -3.13
N ALA A 49 -9.28 9.42 -2.82
CA ALA A 49 -9.95 8.58 -1.84
C ALA A 49 -9.95 7.09 -2.24
N ASP A 50 -10.14 6.81 -3.52
CA ASP A 50 -10.07 5.45 -4.06
C ASP A 50 -8.65 4.88 -3.92
N VAL A 51 -7.64 5.69 -4.20
CA VAL A 51 -6.23 5.31 -4.02
C VAL A 51 -5.94 4.99 -2.55
N TYR A 52 -6.39 5.85 -1.65
CA TYR A 52 -6.24 5.65 -0.21
C TYR A 52 -6.84 4.32 0.24
N GLU A 53 -8.08 4.04 -0.16
CA GLU A 53 -8.79 2.80 0.18
C GLU A 53 -8.05 1.55 -0.32
N VAL A 54 -7.54 1.61 -1.55
CA VAL A 54 -6.78 0.51 -2.17
C VAL A 54 -5.45 0.28 -1.46
N MET A 55 -4.76 1.34 -1.09
CA MET A 55 -3.40 1.26 -0.52
C MET A 55 -3.38 1.09 0.99
N LEU A 56 -4.48 1.36 1.67
CA LEU A 56 -4.56 1.28 3.13
C LEU A 56 -4.09 -0.08 3.69
N PRO A 57 -4.49 -1.25 3.14
CA PRO A 57 -4.01 -2.54 3.65
C PRO A 57 -2.50 -2.74 3.55
N TYR A 58 -1.84 -2.04 2.64
CA TYR A 58 -0.39 -2.16 2.42
C TYR A 58 0.42 -1.16 3.23
N MET A 59 -0.16 -0.02 3.57
CA MET A 59 0.56 1.13 4.11
C MET A 59 0.19 1.52 5.54
N ALA A 60 -0.93 1.03 6.07
CA ALA A 60 -1.48 1.50 7.35
C ALA A 60 -0.56 1.28 8.56
N ASP A 61 0.15 0.16 8.59
CA ASP A 61 0.94 -0.27 9.76
C ASP A 61 2.45 -0.21 9.52
N LEU A 62 2.89 0.51 8.51
CA LEU A 62 4.31 0.59 8.18
C LEU A 62 5.05 1.51 9.15
N LYS A 63 6.15 1.02 9.69
CA LYS A 63 7.07 1.78 10.57
C LYS A 63 8.11 2.56 9.77
N VAL A 64 8.26 2.23 8.50
CA VAL A 64 9.20 2.86 7.58
C VAL A 64 8.45 3.43 6.39
N GLU A 65 9.04 4.43 5.76
CA GLU A 65 8.50 4.99 4.54
C GLU A 65 8.67 4.02 3.38
N GLU A 66 7.59 3.79 2.64
CA GLU A 66 7.58 3.00 1.42
C GLU A 66 6.97 3.82 0.29
N CYS A 67 7.51 3.64 -0.91
CA CYS A 67 6.95 4.20 -2.12
C CYS A 67 6.40 3.07 -2.99
N TRP A 68 5.16 3.24 -3.42
CA TRP A 68 4.44 2.29 -4.26
C TRP A 68 3.97 2.96 -5.55
N VAL A 69 3.85 2.19 -6.60
CA VAL A 69 3.25 2.62 -7.86
C VAL A 69 2.05 1.75 -8.17
N ILE A 70 0.95 2.38 -8.51
CA ILE A 70 -0.25 1.73 -9.04
C ILE A 70 -0.27 1.97 -10.54
N PHE A 71 -0.29 0.91 -11.32
CA PHE A 71 -0.41 0.96 -12.77
C PHE A 71 -1.87 0.76 -13.17
N LEU A 72 -2.37 1.65 -14.03
CA LEU A 72 -3.75 1.66 -14.47
C LEU A 72 -3.84 1.48 -15.98
N ASN A 73 -4.92 0.82 -16.42
CA ASN A 73 -5.29 0.76 -17.83
C ASN A 73 -6.06 2.03 -18.25
N GLN A 74 -6.45 2.10 -19.52
CA GLN A 74 -7.18 3.23 -20.07
C GLN A 74 -8.56 3.45 -19.41
N ALA A 75 -9.16 2.41 -18.83
CA ALA A 75 -10.39 2.50 -18.08
C ALA A 75 -10.18 2.90 -16.61
N ALA A 76 -8.96 3.29 -16.24
CA ALA A 76 -8.55 3.63 -14.88
C ALA A 76 -8.71 2.47 -13.89
N ARG A 77 -8.61 1.24 -14.35
CA ARG A 77 -8.61 0.03 -13.52
C ARG A 77 -7.19 -0.39 -13.21
N ILE A 78 -6.99 -0.93 -12.02
CA ILE A 78 -5.67 -1.37 -11.55
C ILE A 78 -5.22 -2.62 -12.32
N ILE A 79 -4.05 -2.49 -12.95
CA ILE A 79 -3.35 -3.62 -13.59
C ILE A 79 -2.39 -4.27 -12.59
N ARG A 80 -1.60 -3.44 -11.91
CA ARG A 80 -0.53 -3.87 -11.01
C ARG A 80 -0.28 -2.83 -9.93
N LYS A 81 0.11 -3.31 -8.76
CA LYS A 81 0.65 -2.49 -7.66
C LYS A 81 2.05 -3.00 -7.37
N GLN A 82 3.01 -2.11 -7.27
CA GLN A 82 4.40 -2.49 -7.05
C GLN A 82 5.08 -1.56 -6.05
N ARG A 83 5.79 -2.15 -5.09
CA ARG A 83 6.65 -1.41 -4.19
C ARG A 83 7.95 -1.06 -4.90
N ILE A 84 8.30 0.22 -4.92
CA ILE A 84 9.48 0.73 -5.61
C ILE A 84 10.63 0.93 -4.65
N SER A 85 10.35 1.41 -3.44
CA SER A 85 11.38 1.66 -2.46
C SER A 85 10.91 1.45 -1.03
N VAL A 86 11.83 1.13 -0.15
CA VAL A 86 11.64 0.91 1.28
C VAL A 86 12.72 1.65 2.04
N GLY A 87 12.33 2.28 3.12
CA GLY A 87 13.26 2.93 4.04
C GLY A 87 13.49 4.39 3.70
N GLY A 88 13.10 5.22 4.63
CA GLY A 88 13.18 6.66 4.51
C GLY A 88 14.47 7.20 5.11
N LEU A 89 15.47 7.36 4.31
CA LEU A 89 16.32 8.52 4.45
C LEU A 89 15.78 9.55 3.46
N ALA A 90 15.80 10.80 3.82
CA ALA A 90 15.11 11.97 3.27
C ALA A 90 15.19 12.21 1.74
N SER A 91 15.62 11.25 0.97
CA SER A 91 15.57 11.25 -0.48
C SER A 91 15.47 9.80 -0.95
N THR A 92 14.28 9.27 -0.95
CA THR A 92 14.01 8.05 -1.70
C THR A 92 14.11 8.43 -3.16
N GLN A 93 15.29 8.28 -3.73
CA GLN A 93 15.46 8.45 -5.17
C GLN A 93 14.72 7.30 -5.85
N VAL A 94 13.52 7.60 -6.29
CA VAL A 94 12.76 6.70 -7.13
C VAL A 94 13.40 6.71 -8.51
N ASP A 95 13.93 5.57 -8.94
CA ASP A 95 14.48 5.46 -10.29
C ASP A 95 13.33 5.41 -11.30
N VAL A 96 13.10 6.51 -11.97
CA VAL A 96 12.05 6.67 -12.98
C VAL A 96 12.16 5.63 -14.10
N ARG A 97 13.36 5.18 -14.42
CA ARG A 97 13.59 4.17 -15.45
C ARG A 97 12.98 2.83 -15.08
N VAL A 98 13.07 2.45 -13.81
CA VAL A 98 12.45 1.21 -13.29
C VAL A 98 10.94 1.30 -13.39
N ILE A 99 10.36 2.44 -13.00
CA ILE A 99 8.92 2.66 -13.08
C ILE A 99 8.44 2.60 -14.52
N LEU A 100 9.11 3.26 -15.44
CA LEU A 100 8.75 3.26 -16.85
C LEU A 100 8.88 1.88 -17.49
N HIS A 101 9.91 1.13 -17.13
CA HIS A 101 10.07 -0.25 -17.57
C HIS A 101 8.88 -1.12 -17.13
N GLU A 102 8.49 -1.04 -15.88
CA GLU A 102 7.34 -1.77 -15.35
C GLU A 102 6.02 -1.32 -16.00
N ALA A 103 5.84 -0.03 -16.21
CA ALA A 103 4.66 0.51 -16.89
C ALA A 103 4.53 -0.05 -18.30
N LEU A 104 5.61 -0.08 -19.07
CA LEU A 104 5.64 -0.62 -20.41
C LEU A 104 5.41 -2.13 -20.41
N SER A 105 5.99 -2.87 -19.48
CA SER A 105 5.85 -4.33 -19.41
C SER A 105 4.43 -4.78 -19.07
N CYS A 106 3.67 -3.98 -18.33
CA CYS A 106 2.26 -4.29 -18.04
C CYS A 106 1.25 -3.53 -18.92
N ASN A 107 1.71 -2.81 -19.92
CA ASN A 107 0.87 -2.01 -20.83
C ASN A 107 0.00 -0.98 -20.10
N ALA A 108 0.54 -0.35 -19.07
CA ALA A 108 -0.15 0.71 -18.34
C ALA A 108 -0.28 1.97 -19.19
N THR A 109 -1.43 2.62 -19.11
CA THR A 109 -1.67 3.92 -19.74
C THR A 109 -1.47 5.08 -18.80
N SER A 110 -1.57 4.81 -17.49
CA SER A 110 -1.31 5.79 -16.43
C SER A 110 -0.76 5.11 -15.19
N MET A 111 -0.18 5.89 -14.32
CA MET A 111 0.37 5.42 -13.06
C MET A 111 0.16 6.45 -11.94
N ILE A 112 0.06 5.96 -10.72
CA ILE A 112 -0.08 6.78 -9.52
C ILE A 112 1.03 6.38 -8.55
N LEU A 113 1.80 7.37 -8.10
CA LEU A 113 2.77 7.18 -7.03
C LEU A 113 2.09 7.38 -5.68
N CYS A 114 2.37 6.47 -4.77
CA CYS A 114 1.86 6.52 -3.40
C CYS A 114 3.02 6.33 -2.43
N HIS A 115 3.05 7.12 -1.39
CA HIS A 115 3.98 6.92 -0.28
C HIS A 115 3.25 7.11 1.04
N ASN A 116 3.72 6.41 2.06
CA ASN A 116 3.21 6.58 3.41
C ASN A 116 4.12 7.53 4.20
N HIS A 117 3.51 8.21 5.16
CA HIS A 117 4.23 8.93 6.18
C HIS A 117 4.08 8.18 7.50
N PRO A 118 5.16 7.61 8.08
CA PRO A 118 5.07 6.87 9.35
C PRO A 118 4.50 7.69 10.51
N SER A 119 4.52 9.01 10.40
CA SER A 119 3.86 9.94 11.33
C SER A 119 2.33 9.97 11.23
N GLY A 120 1.73 9.19 10.33
CA GLY A 120 0.29 9.08 10.16
C GLY A 120 -0.36 10.06 9.18
N ASN A 121 0.42 10.83 8.44
CA ASN A 121 -0.09 11.80 7.49
C ASN A 121 -0.11 11.22 6.07
N PHE A 122 -1.30 10.80 5.60
CA PHE A 122 -1.50 10.16 4.29
C PHE A 122 -1.89 11.14 3.18
N GLN A 123 -1.63 12.41 3.34
CA GLN A 123 -1.95 13.35 2.27
C GLN A 123 -0.92 13.26 1.14
N PRO A 124 -1.35 13.05 -0.12
CA PRO A 124 -0.44 13.16 -1.23
C PRO A 124 0.15 14.58 -1.26
N SER A 125 1.44 14.66 -1.47
CA SER A 125 2.06 15.97 -1.70
C SER A 125 1.57 16.53 -3.04
N LYS A 126 1.67 17.84 -3.21
CA LYS A 126 1.31 18.49 -4.49
C LYS A 126 2.11 17.98 -5.69
N ASP A 127 3.24 17.33 -5.43
CA ASP A 127 4.11 16.75 -6.46
C ASP A 127 3.67 15.35 -6.89
N ASP A 128 2.75 14.73 -6.17
CA ASP A 128 2.23 13.40 -6.49
C ASP A 128 1.09 13.45 -7.52
N ASP A 129 0.59 14.64 -7.82
CA ASP A 129 -0.53 14.87 -8.76
C ASP A 129 -0.08 15.03 -10.23
N ARG A 130 1.14 14.69 -10.53
CA ARG A 130 1.66 14.82 -11.90
C ARG A 130 1.64 13.51 -12.66
#